data_61d5c63d8bd3b95651302aec4217688d
#
_entry.id   61d5c63d8bd3b95651302aec4217688d
#
_cell.length_a   1.000
_cell.length_b   1.000
_cell.length_c   1.000
_cell.angle_alpha   90.00
_cell.angle_beta   90.00
_cell.angle_gamma   90.00
#
_symmetry.space_group_name_H-M   'P 1'
#
loop_
_entity.id
_entity.type
_entity.pdbx_description
1 polymer ?
#
loop_
_entity_poly.entity_id
_entity_poly.type
_entity_poly.pdbx_seq_one_letter_code
_entity_poly.pdbx_strand_id
1 'polypeptide(L)'
;MAKFKVNDRVRIIATGEIGTVKGRDIIPIEGSKHVKIEYIVKIGNGFNNWKSFSKNEIQSMKKEKKEPRTYTKVYDVVDGFKITMYGKVDTLFGTGRVLRIGYAIYSPEDEYNEAHGIRIARKRSRTRPFCLMCSDFNGEFNVATVEAIMDVKADYIKNNFDKFINKTKEIETNNP
;
A
#
# COMPACT_ATOMS: atom_id res chain seq x y z
N MET A 1 -9.78 -10.07 29.36
CA MET A 1 -10.04 -9.66 27.95
C MET A 1 -9.40 -10.66 26.98
N ALA A 2 -10.07 -10.97 25.86
CA ALA A 2 -9.53 -11.85 24.83
C ALA A 2 -8.32 -11.18 24.14
N LYS A 3 -7.19 -11.92 24.03
CA LYS A 3 -5.95 -11.41 23.43
C LYS A 3 -6.01 -11.36 21.91
N PHE A 4 -6.75 -12.27 21.27
CA PHE A 4 -6.84 -12.41 19.81
C PHE A 4 -8.29 -12.23 19.35
N LYS A 5 -8.43 -11.64 18.16
CA LYS A 5 -9.72 -11.39 17.48
C LYS A 5 -9.89 -12.36 16.30
N VAL A 6 -11.12 -12.56 15.86
CA VAL A 6 -11.41 -13.28 14.62
C VAL A 6 -10.68 -12.61 13.45
N ASN A 7 -10.08 -13.43 12.58
CA ASN A 7 -9.20 -13.06 11.47
C ASN A 7 -7.80 -12.54 11.85
N ASP A 8 -7.41 -12.58 13.11
CA ASP A 8 -6.01 -12.35 13.47
C ASP A 8 -5.14 -13.51 12.94
N ARG A 9 -3.99 -13.16 12.36
CA ARG A 9 -2.96 -14.16 12.02
C ARG A 9 -2.12 -14.45 13.25
N VAL A 10 -1.92 -15.73 13.50
CA VAL A 10 -1.16 -16.22 14.64
C VAL A 10 -0.13 -17.24 14.19
N ARG A 11 0.97 -17.34 14.94
CA ARG A 11 1.95 -18.41 14.83
C ARG A 11 1.74 -19.38 15.98
N ILE A 12 1.69 -20.66 15.69
CA ILE A 12 1.66 -21.74 16.69
C ILE A 12 3.08 -21.87 17.23
N ILE A 13 3.26 -21.72 18.53
CA ILE A 13 4.60 -21.65 19.15
C ILE A 13 5.33 -22.99 19.00
N ALA A 14 4.64 -24.09 19.17
CA ALA A 14 5.23 -25.43 19.14
C ALA A 14 5.72 -25.85 17.74
N THR A 15 5.01 -25.50 16.69
CA THR A 15 5.29 -25.98 15.31
C THR A 15 5.81 -24.90 14.40
N GLY A 16 5.70 -23.62 14.78
CA GLY A 16 6.00 -22.48 13.92
C GLY A 16 4.98 -22.24 12.79
N GLU A 17 3.97 -23.09 12.66
CA GLU A 17 2.93 -22.99 11.64
C GLU A 17 2.12 -21.70 11.79
N ILE A 18 1.65 -21.18 10.66
CA ILE A 18 0.84 -19.97 10.62
C ILE A 18 -0.61 -20.34 10.42
N GLY A 19 -1.48 -19.78 11.26
CA GLY A 19 -2.92 -19.94 11.16
C GLY A 19 -3.67 -18.62 11.25
N THR A 20 -4.98 -18.70 11.09
CA THR A 20 -5.92 -17.59 11.23
C THR A 20 -6.97 -17.94 12.28
N VAL A 21 -7.14 -17.07 13.26
CA VAL A 21 -8.19 -17.21 14.28
C VAL A 21 -9.55 -17.09 13.60
N LYS A 22 -10.40 -18.12 13.76
CA LYS A 22 -11.75 -18.15 13.20
C LYS A 22 -12.84 -18.06 14.25
N GLY A 23 -12.52 -18.36 15.49
CA GLY A 23 -13.44 -18.28 16.60
C GLY A 23 -12.71 -18.39 17.93
N ARG A 24 -13.50 -18.44 18.98
CA ARG A 24 -13.04 -18.73 20.33
C ARG A 24 -14.12 -19.51 21.07
N ASP A 25 -13.71 -20.49 21.86
CA ASP A 25 -14.57 -21.19 22.80
C ASP A 25 -14.30 -20.71 24.21
N ILE A 26 -15.35 -20.57 24.99
CA ILE A 26 -15.29 -20.23 26.41
C ILE A 26 -15.70 -21.48 27.18
N ILE A 27 -14.71 -22.09 27.81
CA ILE A 27 -14.91 -23.37 28.53
C ILE A 27 -14.99 -23.07 30.02
N PRO A 28 -16.12 -23.29 30.68
CA PRO A 28 -16.22 -23.18 32.14
C PRO A 28 -15.25 -24.16 32.82
N ILE A 29 -14.59 -23.71 33.85
CA ILE A 29 -13.78 -24.59 34.72
C ILE A 29 -14.64 -25.00 35.91
N GLU A 30 -14.89 -26.31 36.02
CA GLU A 30 -15.72 -26.86 37.07
C GLU A 30 -15.19 -26.48 38.48
N GLY A 31 -16.07 -26.00 39.32
CA GLY A 31 -15.71 -25.51 40.67
C GLY A 31 -15.01 -24.15 40.73
N SER A 32 -14.89 -23.45 39.63
CA SER A 32 -14.23 -22.12 39.59
C SER A 32 -15.10 -21.04 38.94
N LYS A 33 -14.93 -19.77 39.39
CA LYS A 33 -15.50 -18.59 38.71
C LYS A 33 -14.70 -18.20 37.44
N HIS A 34 -13.61 -18.90 37.17
CA HIS A 34 -12.76 -18.65 36.01
C HIS A 34 -13.20 -19.47 34.80
N VAL A 35 -12.95 -18.93 33.62
CA VAL A 35 -13.20 -19.63 32.34
C VAL A 35 -11.88 -19.82 31.60
N LYS A 36 -11.76 -20.94 30.90
CA LYS A 36 -10.67 -21.19 29.93
C LYS A 36 -11.13 -20.68 28.59
N ILE A 37 -10.27 -19.90 27.91
CA ILE A 37 -10.52 -19.42 26.54
C ILE A 37 -9.61 -20.19 25.60
N GLU A 38 -10.19 -20.87 24.65
CA GLU A 38 -9.50 -21.51 23.52
C GLU A 38 -9.82 -20.78 22.23
N TYR A 39 -8.81 -20.68 21.37
CA TYR A 39 -8.93 -20.03 20.07
C TYR A 39 -8.98 -21.11 18.98
N ILE A 40 -10.01 -21.08 18.17
CA ILE A 40 -10.14 -21.94 17.01
C ILE A 40 -9.31 -21.34 15.89
N VAL A 41 -8.24 -22.03 15.49
CA VAL A 41 -7.30 -21.58 14.49
C VAL A 41 -7.36 -22.48 13.26
N LYS A 42 -7.57 -21.89 12.08
CA LYS A 42 -7.45 -22.56 10.80
C LYS A 42 -5.99 -22.51 10.34
N ILE A 43 -5.38 -23.68 10.10
CA ILE A 43 -3.99 -23.83 9.66
C ILE A 43 -3.98 -24.18 8.17
N GLY A 44 -3.22 -23.41 7.37
CA GLY A 44 -3.10 -23.67 5.92
C GLY A 44 -4.41 -23.50 5.13
N ASN A 45 -4.43 -24.04 3.91
CA ASN A 45 -5.53 -23.85 2.94
C ASN A 45 -6.56 -25.00 2.94
N GLY A 46 -6.36 -26.06 3.74
CA GLY A 46 -7.27 -27.20 3.79
C GLY A 46 -8.61 -26.89 4.44
N PHE A 47 -9.68 -27.58 4.00
CA PHE A 47 -11.03 -27.36 4.53
C PHE A 47 -11.20 -27.79 6.00
N ASN A 48 -10.44 -28.79 6.49
CA ASN A 48 -10.61 -29.39 7.81
C ASN A 48 -9.44 -29.17 8.78
N ASN A 49 -8.54 -28.24 8.51
CA ASN A 49 -7.38 -28.00 9.38
C ASN A 49 -7.69 -26.97 10.48
N TRP A 50 -8.65 -27.29 11.33
CA TRP A 50 -9.03 -26.48 12.47
C TRP A 50 -8.51 -27.11 13.75
N LYS A 51 -7.81 -26.32 14.57
CA LYS A 51 -7.33 -26.77 15.89
C LYS A 51 -7.61 -25.72 16.93
N SER A 52 -7.88 -26.15 18.14
CA SER A 52 -8.04 -25.25 19.29
C SER A 52 -6.71 -25.06 19.99
N PHE A 53 -6.42 -23.84 20.38
CA PHE A 53 -5.20 -23.45 21.07
C PHE A 53 -5.53 -22.51 22.24
N SER A 54 -4.82 -22.70 23.34
CA SER A 54 -4.83 -21.75 24.44
C SER A 54 -4.07 -20.47 24.06
N LYS A 55 -4.26 -19.42 24.87
CA LYS A 55 -3.59 -18.14 24.68
C LYS A 55 -2.04 -18.24 24.66
N ASN A 56 -1.49 -19.25 25.37
CA ASN A 56 -0.05 -19.41 25.54
C ASN A 56 0.58 -20.24 24.40
N GLU A 57 -0.21 -20.96 23.63
CA GLU A 57 0.25 -21.80 22.51
C GLU A 57 0.32 -21.04 21.18
N ILE A 58 -0.25 -19.84 21.12
CA ILE A 58 -0.25 -19.01 19.92
C ILE A 58 0.32 -17.62 20.20
N GLN A 59 1.04 -17.09 19.22
CA GLN A 59 1.62 -15.76 19.24
C GLN A 59 0.99 -14.89 18.13
N SER A 60 0.63 -13.66 18.47
CA SER A 60 0.15 -12.70 17.48
C SER A 60 1.24 -12.45 16.45
N MET A 61 0.93 -12.73 15.21
CA MET A 61 1.69 -12.15 14.12
C MET A 61 1.16 -10.73 13.93
N LYS A 62 1.90 -9.74 14.42
CA LYS A 62 1.63 -8.36 14.03
C LYS A 62 1.52 -8.38 12.51
N LYS A 63 0.37 -7.96 11.96
CA LYS A 63 0.31 -7.60 10.55
C LYS A 63 1.44 -6.62 10.37
N GLU A 64 2.53 -7.03 9.73
CA GLU A 64 3.44 -6.06 9.16
C GLU A 64 2.52 -5.18 8.34
N LYS A 65 2.35 -3.94 8.80
CA LYS A 65 1.79 -2.91 7.95
C LYS A 65 2.82 -2.81 6.84
N LYS A 66 2.61 -3.57 5.77
CA LYS A 66 3.37 -3.36 4.53
C LYS A 66 3.13 -1.90 4.23
N GLU A 67 4.13 -1.07 4.53
CA GLU A 67 4.06 0.34 4.19
C GLU A 67 3.70 0.43 2.72
N PRO A 68 2.78 1.32 2.37
CA PRO A 68 2.44 1.50 0.97
C PRO A 68 3.74 1.79 0.23
N ARG A 69 4.09 0.94 -0.72
CA ARG A 69 5.31 1.11 -1.52
C ARG A 69 5.19 2.43 -2.26
N THR A 70 6.12 3.32 -2.01
CA THR A 70 6.20 4.62 -2.67
C THR A 70 7.44 4.67 -3.53
N TYR A 71 7.33 5.32 -4.68
CA TYR A 71 8.38 5.44 -5.67
C TYR A 71 8.49 6.91 -6.06
N THR A 72 9.71 7.39 -6.21
CA THR A 72 9.98 8.75 -6.68
C THR A 72 11.06 8.71 -7.74
N LYS A 73 10.89 9.47 -8.81
CA LYS A 73 11.89 9.59 -9.87
C LYS A 73 11.84 10.99 -10.46
N VAL A 74 13.01 11.54 -10.76
CA VAL A 74 13.16 12.84 -11.40
C VAL A 74 13.69 12.64 -12.81
N TYR A 75 13.13 13.36 -13.76
CA TYR A 75 13.50 13.31 -15.17
C TYR A 75 13.88 14.71 -15.64
N ASP A 76 14.99 14.79 -16.32
CA ASP A 76 15.34 16.00 -17.06
C ASP A 76 14.54 16.08 -18.36
N VAL A 77 14.12 17.27 -18.70
CA VAL A 77 13.38 17.59 -19.92
C VAL A 77 14.19 18.61 -20.72
N VAL A 78 13.75 18.93 -21.92
CA VAL A 78 14.36 19.97 -22.77
C VAL A 78 14.32 21.32 -22.02
N ASP A 79 15.30 22.17 -22.31
CA ASP A 79 15.40 23.56 -21.80
C ASP A 79 15.49 23.69 -20.28
N GLY A 80 16.06 22.70 -19.60
CA GLY A 80 16.31 22.76 -18.16
C GLY A 80 15.09 22.47 -17.26
N PHE A 81 13.93 22.18 -17.84
CA PHE A 81 12.78 21.73 -17.07
C PHE A 81 13.02 20.36 -16.43
N LYS A 82 12.38 20.13 -15.29
CA LYS A 82 12.42 18.84 -14.61
C LYS A 82 11.02 18.33 -14.31
N ILE A 83 10.82 17.02 -14.46
CA ILE A 83 9.59 16.34 -14.05
C ILE A 83 9.90 15.49 -12.83
N THR A 84 9.24 15.77 -11.72
CA THR A 84 9.26 14.88 -10.54
C THR A 84 8.01 14.02 -10.56
N MET A 85 8.18 12.70 -10.58
CA MET A 85 7.08 11.75 -10.48
C MET A 85 7.05 11.09 -9.12
N TYR A 86 5.85 10.85 -8.63
CA TYR A 86 5.58 10.12 -7.39
C TYR A 86 4.54 9.04 -7.66
N GLY A 87 4.92 7.78 -7.42
CA GLY A 87 4.05 6.62 -7.49
C GLY A 87 3.75 6.07 -6.10
N LYS A 88 2.51 5.62 -5.89
CA LYS A 88 2.09 4.93 -4.66
C LYS A 88 1.25 3.72 -5.02
N VAL A 89 1.63 2.56 -4.45
CA VAL A 89 0.87 1.33 -4.56
C VAL A 89 0.07 1.13 -3.28
N ASP A 90 -1.25 1.20 -3.39
CA ASP A 90 -2.20 0.91 -2.30
C ASP A 90 -2.84 -0.47 -2.52
N THR A 91 -3.27 -1.09 -1.44
CA THR A 91 -4.08 -2.31 -1.50
C THR A 91 -5.55 -1.93 -1.57
N LEU A 92 -6.26 -2.42 -2.58
CA LEU A 92 -7.72 -2.34 -2.65
C LEU A 92 -8.37 -3.38 -1.74
N PHE A 93 -9.67 -3.23 -1.51
CA PHE A 93 -10.47 -4.23 -0.79
C PHE A 93 -10.33 -5.59 -1.48
N GLY A 94 -9.88 -6.61 -0.72
CA GLY A 94 -9.57 -7.93 -1.24
C GLY A 94 -8.08 -8.10 -1.54
N THR A 95 -7.75 -8.62 -2.72
CA THR A 95 -6.38 -8.94 -3.15
C THR A 95 -5.83 -7.98 -4.20
N GLY A 96 -6.66 -7.06 -4.69
CA GLY A 96 -6.27 -6.10 -5.73
C GLY A 96 -5.31 -5.03 -5.22
N ARG A 97 -4.52 -4.48 -6.13
CA ARG A 97 -3.63 -3.34 -5.88
C ARG A 97 -3.91 -2.23 -6.87
N VAL A 98 -3.71 -1.00 -6.43
CA VAL A 98 -3.83 0.18 -7.29
C VAL A 98 -2.54 0.99 -7.24
N LEU A 99 -2.00 1.29 -8.41
CA LEU A 99 -0.89 2.24 -8.59
C LEU A 99 -1.48 3.61 -8.93
N ARG A 100 -1.10 4.61 -8.16
CA ARG A 100 -1.45 6.02 -8.40
C ARG A 100 -0.18 6.80 -8.67
N ILE A 101 -0.11 7.49 -9.80
CA ILE A 101 1.03 8.33 -10.17
C ILE A 101 0.57 9.77 -10.23
N GLY A 102 1.31 10.64 -9.57
CA GLY A 102 1.22 12.08 -9.71
C GLY A 102 2.55 12.64 -10.20
N TYR A 103 2.55 13.85 -10.74
CA TYR A 103 3.75 14.53 -11.21
C TYR A 103 3.76 16.00 -10.82
N ALA A 104 4.96 16.59 -10.82
CA ALA A 104 5.19 18.03 -10.76
C ALA A 104 6.19 18.40 -11.86
N ILE A 105 5.98 19.55 -12.50
CA ILE A 105 6.91 20.11 -13.47
C ILE A 105 7.57 21.30 -12.81
N TYR A 106 8.87 21.39 -12.95
CA TYR A 106 9.71 22.49 -12.51
C TYR A 106 10.16 23.31 -13.71
N SER A 107 9.98 24.64 -13.62
CA SER A 107 10.55 25.59 -14.55
C SER A 107 12.04 25.80 -14.26
N PRO A 108 12.90 26.01 -15.27
CA PRO A 108 14.29 26.39 -15.06
C PRO A 108 14.46 27.76 -14.38
N GLU A 109 13.41 28.60 -14.40
CA GLU A 109 13.39 29.90 -13.73
C GLU A 109 13.21 29.76 -12.20
N ASP A 110 12.71 28.59 -11.72
CA ASP A 110 12.51 28.33 -10.31
C ASP A 110 13.78 27.71 -9.71
N GLU A 111 14.04 27.99 -8.43
CA GLU A 111 15.06 27.26 -7.69
C GLU A 111 14.59 25.81 -7.49
N TYR A 112 15.30 24.85 -8.12
CA TYR A 112 14.93 23.45 -8.07
C TYR A 112 14.98 22.91 -6.64
N ASN A 113 13.85 22.48 -6.13
CA ASN A 113 13.72 21.81 -4.85
C ASN A 113 13.02 20.46 -5.00
N GLU A 114 13.79 19.39 -4.95
CA GLU A 114 13.28 18.02 -5.12
C GLU A 114 12.21 17.67 -4.09
N ALA A 115 12.41 18.03 -2.82
CA ALA A 115 11.44 17.75 -1.76
C ALA A 115 10.10 18.45 -2.01
N HIS A 116 10.13 19.66 -2.56
CA HIS A 116 8.94 20.41 -2.96
C HIS A 116 8.24 19.71 -4.13
N GLY A 117 8.98 19.31 -5.17
CA GLY A 117 8.47 18.54 -6.31
C GLY A 117 7.78 17.24 -5.88
N ILE A 118 8.43 16.48 -5.00
CA ILE A 118 7.86 15.26 -4.43
C ILE A 118 6.56 15.55 -3.67
N ARG A 119 6.51 16.61 -2.88
CA ARG A 119 5.32 17.03 -2.13
C ARG A 119 4.13 17.32 -3.06
N ILE A 120 4.36 18.08 -4.15
CA ILE A 120 3.33 18.40 -5.15
C ILE A 120 2.88 17.13 -5.87
N ALA A 121 3.81 16.33 -6.39
CA ALA A 121 3.51 15.08 -7.08
C ALA A 121 2.72 14.10 -6.19
N ARG A 122 3.09 13.98 -4.92
CA ARG A 122 2.37 13.20 -3.90
C ARG A 122 0.96 13.72 -3.65
N LYS A 123 0.75 15.02 -3.54
CA LYS A 123 -0.58 15.63 -3.40
C LYS A 123 -1.43 15.29 -4.63
N ARG A 124 -0.90 15.50 -5.83
CA ARG A 124 -1.60 15.22 -7.10
C ARG A 124 -1.92 13.74 -7.29
N SER A 125 -1.05 12.82 -6.87
CA SER A 125 -1.33 11.37 -6.93
C SER A 125 -2.55 10.95 -6.11
N ARG A 126 -2.92 11.71 -5.09
CA ARG A 126 -4.09 11.44 -4.23
C ARG A 126 -5.35 12.10 -4.75
N THR A 127 -5.26 13.36 -5.16
CA THR A 127 -6.42 14.20 -5.51
C THR A 127 -6.80 14.09 -6.99
N ARG A 128 -5.81 14.05 -7.86
CA ARG A 128 -5.98 14.01 -9.33
C ARG A 128 -4.84 13.18 -9.93
N PRO A 129 -4.86 11.85 -9.76
CA PRO A 129 -3.78 11.01 -10.29
C PRO A 129 -3.69 11.16 -11.81
N PHE A 130 -2.47 11.39 -12.30
CA PHE A 130 -2.18 11.41 -13.72
C PHE A 130 -2.35 10.03 -14.35
N CYS A 131 -2.01 8.99 -13.59
CA CYS A 131 -2.23 7.61 -13.97
C CYS A 131 -2.82 6.86 -12.77
N LEU A 132 -3.87 6.12 -13.05
CA LEU A 132 -4.48 5.17 -12.12
C LEU A 132 -4.52 3.81 -12.82
N MET A 133 -3.81 2.84 -12.27
CA MET A 133 -3.80 1.47 -12.80
C MET A 133 -4.17 0.49 -11.69
N CYS A 134 -5.08 -0.42 -12.00
CA CYS A 134 -5.43 -1.54 -11.12
C CYS A 134 -4.72 -2.79 -11.63
N SER A 135 -4.10 -3.55 -10.74
CA SER A 135 -3.65 -4.90 -11.09
C SER A 135 -4.77 -5.88 -10.82
N ASP A 136 -4.98 -6.80 -11.75
CA ASP A 136 -5.79 -7.98 -11.51
C ASP A 136 -5.15 -8.86 -10.44
N PHE A 137 -5.90 -9.86 -9.97
CA PHE A 137 -5.59 -10.70 -8.81
C PHE A 137 -4.16 -11.29 -8.76
N ASN A 138 -3.46 -11.38 -9.88
CA ASN A 138 -2.11 -11.93 -10.00
C ASN A 138 -1.03 -10.90 -10.41
N GLY A 139 -1.41 -9.66 -10.69
CA GLY A 139 -0.46 -8.60 -11.08
C GLY A 139 0.23 -7.98 -9.86
N GLU A 140 1.54 -8.11 -9.76
CA GLU A 140 2.29 -7.38 -8.74
C GLU A 140 2.92 -6.12 -9.32
N PHE A 141 2.61 -4.97 -8.72
CA PHE A 141 3.40 -3.76 -8.93
C PHE A 141 4.73 -3.92 -8.15
N ASN A 142 5.72 -4.51 -8.79
CA ASN A 142 7.09 -4.52 -8.27
C ASN A 142 7.84 -3.23 -8.67
N VAL A 143 9.04 -3.04 -8.13
CA VAL A 143 9.86 -1.84 -8.39
C VAL A 143 10.04 -1.62 -9.89
N ALA A 144 10.51 -2.63 -10.61
CA ALA A 144 10.82 -2.52 -12.05
C ALA A 144 9.57 -2.17 -12.88
N THR A 145 8.43 -2.79 -12.57
CA THR A 145 7.16 -2.50 -13.25
C THR A 145 6.70 -1.07 -13.01
N VAL A 146 6.79 -0.57 -11.77
CA VAL A 146 6.39 0.79 -11.45
C VAL A 146 7.31 1.80 -12.10
N GLU A 147 8.62 1.57 -12.08
CA GLU A 147 9.61 2.43 -12.74
C GLU A 147 9.38 2.49 -14.25
N ALA A 148 9.17 1.35 -14.91
CA ALA A 148 8.86 1.30 -16.34
C ALA A 148 7.58 2.09 -16.69
N ILE A 149 6.53 1.97 -15.87
CA ILE A 149 5.30 2.76 -16.05
C ILE A 149 5.60 4.25 -15.89
N MET A 150 6.41 4.64 -14.89
CA MET A 150 6.78 6.03 -14.67
C MET A 150 7.61 6.56 -15.84
N ASP A 151 8.53 5.79 -16.41
CA ASP A 151 9.33 6.16 -17.57
C ASP A 151 8.44 6.44 -18.80
N VAL A 152 7.53 5.52 -19.12
CA VAL A 152 6.56 5.71 -20.21
C VAL A 152 5.69 6.95 -20.00
N LYS A 153 5.29 7.22 -18.75
CA LYS A 153 4.47 8.40 -18.42
C LYS A 153 5.28 9.70 -18.45
N ALA A 154 6.56 9.66 -18.07
CA ALA A 154 7.45 10.82 -18.21
C ALA A 154 7.68 11.16 -19.69
N ASP A 155 7.93 10.16 -20.53
CA ASP A 155 8.09 10.37 -21.96
C ASP A 155 6.81 10.88 -22.62
N TYR A 156 5.64 10.45 -22.16
CA TYR A 156 4.37 11.01 -22.62
C TYR A 156 4.26 12.50 -22.28
N ILE A 157 4.66 12.92 -21.07
CA ILE A 157 4.67 14.33 -20.69
C ILE A 157 5.68 15.09 -21.54
N LYS A 158 6.90 14.58 -21.76
CA LYS A 158 7.93 15.20 -22.58
C LYS A 158 7.43 15.43 -24.02
N ASN A 159 6.83 14.43 -24.63
CA ASN A 159 6.33 14.50 -26.00
C ASN A 159 5.08 15.40 -26.17
N ASN A 160 4.45 15.80 -25.09
CA ASN A 160 3.28 16.69 -25.09
C ASN A 160 3.49 17.91 -24.18
N PHE A 161 4.73 18.32 -24.00
CA PHE A 161 5.16 19.23 -22.93
C PHE A 161 4.38 20.56 -22.90
N ASP A 162 4.19 21.19 -24.04
CA ASP A 162 3.46 22.47 -24.15
C ASP A 162 2.03 22.39 -23.57
N LYS A 163 1.35 21.25 -23.80
CA LYS A 163 0.00 21.04 -23.25
C LYS A 163 0.00 20.96 -21.71
N PHE A 164 1.08 20.41 -21.15
CA PHE A 164 1.18 20.24 -19.69
C PHE A 164 1.59 21.55 -19.00
N ILE A 165 2.45 22.37 -19.60
CA ILE A 165 2.83 23.69 -19.06
C ILE A 165 1.63 24.65 -19.07
N ASN A 166 0.92 24.76 -20.17
CA ASN A 166 -0.22 25.64 -20.27
C ASN A 166 -1.31 25.29 -19.25
N LYS A 167 -1.59 24.00 -19.07
CA LYS A 167 -2.53 23.52 -18.06
C LYS A 167 -2.08 23.79 -16.62
N THR A 168 -0.78 23.80 -16.36
CA THR A 168 -0.24 24.11 -15.02
C THR A 168 -0.42 25.59 -14.70
N LYS A 169 -0.17 26.49 -15.66
CA LYS A 169 -0.38 27.93 -15.52
C LYS A 169 -1.85 28.29 -15.28
N GLU A 170 -2.80 27.64 -15.97
CA GLU A 170 -4.24 27.84 -15.75
C GLU A 170 -4.70 27.43 -14.34
N ILE A 171 -4.10 26.42 -13.76
CA ILE A 171 -4.47 25.95 -12.41
C ILE A 171 -3.93 26.92 -11.34
N GLU A 172 -2.79 27.53 -11.55
CA GLU A 172 -2.18 28.49 -10.61
C GLU A 172 -2.89 29.84 -10.64
N THR A 173 -3.40 30.27 -11.80
CA THR A 173 -4.17 31.52 -11.94
C THR A 173 -5.60 31.40 -11.38
N ASN A 174 -6.17 30.22 -11.27
CA ASN A 174 -7.53 29.99 -10.78
C ASN A 174 -7.62 29.61 -9.29
N ASN A 175 -6.51 29.61 -8.57
CA ASN A 175 -6.45 29.40 -7.11
C ASN A 175 -5.62 30.51 -6.47
N PRO A 176 -6.22 31.70 -6.17
CA PRO A 176 -5.56 32.75 -5.40
C PRO A 176 -5.36 32.36 -3.93
#